data_c884a0a9657c6b36211fc1abf1d623ba
#
_entry.id   c884a0a9657c6b36211fc1abf1d623ba
#
_cell.length_a   1.000
_cell.length_b   1.000
_cell.length_c   1.000
_cell.angle_alpha   90.00
_cell.angle_beta   90.00
_cell.angle_gamma   90.00
#
_symmetry.space_group_name_H-M   'P 1'
#
loop_
_entity.id
_entity.type
_entity.pdbx_description
1 polymer ?
#
loop_
_entity_poly.entity_id
_entity_poly.type
_entity_poly.pdbx_seq_one_letter_code
_entity_poly.pdbx_strand_id
1 'polypeptide(L)'
;EPLYYEVELPLCRVLAENPARLYGMFPRKGVLAKGADADIVVYDPQADHVIRAEDMVGAADYNPYEGVVTRGSIRQVWLRGKLAVNEGRVLAGPDGQYIRRGKCCL
;
A
#
# COMPACT_ATOMS: atom_id res chain seq x y z
N GLU A 1 6.75 19.12 -7.16
CA GLU A 1 6.74 19.17 -8.61
C GLU A 1 5.46 18.61 -9.17
N PRO A 2 4.91 19.26 -10.25
CA PRO A 2 3.56 18.96 -10.73
C PRO A 2 3.34 17.51 -11.16
N LEU A 3 4.36 16.85 -11.68
CA LEU A 3 4.28 15.47 -12.19
C LEU A 3 3.93 14.43 -11.11
N TYR A 4 4.34 14.65 -9.87
CA TYR A 4 4.04 13.71 -8.78
C TYR A 4 2.56 13.72 -8.42
N TYR A 5 1.95 14.89 -8.34
CA TYR A 5 0.52 15.02 -8.05
C TYR A 5 -0.36 14.46 -9.17
N GLU A 6 0.10 14.54 -10.41
CA GLU A 6 -0.67 14.03 -11.56
C GLU A 6 -0.74 12.50 -11.61
N VAL A 7 0.26 11.81 -11.06
CA VAL A 7 0.31 10.34 -11.09
C VAL A 7 -0.14 9.73 -9.76
N GLU A 8 0.24 10.32 -8.64
CA GLU A 8 -0.02 9.74 -7.31
C GLU A 8 -1.49 9.79 -6.91
N LEU A 9 -2.20 10.89 -7.18
CA LEU A 9 -3.62 11.00 -6.86
C LEU A 9 -4.49 10.01 -7.65
N PRO A 10 -4.34 9.87 -8.98
CA PRO A 10 -5.02 8.82 -9.73
C PRO A 10 -4.66 7.41 -9.24
N LEU A 11 -3.40 7.18 -8.86
CA LEU A 11 -2.94 5.90 -8.36
C LEU A 11 -3.64 5.53 -7.04
N CYS A 12 -3.74 6.47 -6.11
CA CYS A 12 -4.47 6.29 -4.84
C CYS A 12 -5.95 5.98 -5.08
N ARG A 13 -6.58 6.64 -6.05
CA ARG A 13 -7.97 6.36 -6.43
C ARG A 13 -8.13 4.95 -6.95
N VAL A 14 -7.28 4.53 -7.87
CA VAL A 14 -7.38 3.21 -8.52
C VAL A 14 -7.04 2.08 -7.57
N LEU A 15 -6.02 2.24 -6.73
CA LEU A 15 -5.53 1.17 -5.87
C LEU A 15 -6.17 1.11 -4.49
N ALA A 16 -6.73 2.21 -3.99
CA ALA A 16 -7.26 2.28 -2.63
C ALA A 16 -8.73 2.73 -2.57
N GLU A 17 -9.03 3.94 -3.03
CA GLU A 17 -10.37 4.53 -2.86
C GLU A 17 -11.44 3.76 -3.65
N ASN A 18 -11.25 3.56 -4.94
CA ASN A 18 -12.22 2.88 -5.79
C ASN A 18 -12.46 1.43 -5.36
N PRO A 19 -11.45 0.61 -5.05
CA PRO A 19 -11.68 -0.72 -4.48
C PRO A 19 -12.45 -0.68 -3.17
N ALA A 20 -12.14 0.25 -2.27
CA ALA A 20 -12.87 0.37 -0.99
C ALA A 20 -14.35 0.74 -1.22
N ARG A 21 -14.62 1.62 -2.17
CA ARG A 21 -16.00 1.98 -2.55
C ARG A 21 -16.73 0.81 -3.21
N LEU A 22 -16.08 0.14 -4.16
CA LEU A 22 -16.65 -0.99 -4.90
C LEU A 22 -17.02 -2.13 -3.95
N TYR A 23 -16.15 -2.46 -3.00
CA TYR A 23 -16.35 -3.57 -2.08
C TYR A 23 -17.03 -3.19 -0.77
N GLY A 24 -17.55 -1.97 -0.65
CA GLY A 24 -18.36 -1.55 0.48
C GLY A 24 -17.59 -1.36 1.78
N MET A 25 -16.33 -0.95 1.71
CA MET A 25 -15.48 -0.67 2.87
C MET A 25 -15.19 0.82 3.08
N PHE A 26 -15.55 1.65 2.10
CA PHE A 26 -15.39 3.10 2.23
C PHE A 26 -16.48 3.69 3.15
N PRO A 27 -16.21 4.68 4.02
CA PRO A 27 -14.96 5.40 4.19
C PRO A 27 -14.04 4.86 5.31
N ARG A 28 -14.32 3.69 5.85
CA ARG A 28 -13.44 3.07 6.86
C ARG A 28 -12.07 2.78 6.28
N LYS A 29 -12.01 2.30 5.03
CA LYS A 29 -10.81 2.06 4.24
C LYS A 29 -10.80 2.94 3.00
N GLY A 30 -9.64 3.12 2.39
CA GLY A 30 -9.49 3.81 1.10
C GLY A 30 -9.34 5.33 1.19
N VAL A 31 -9.24 5.90 2.38
CA VAL A 31 -9.11 7.34 2.59
C VAL A 31 -8.33 7.65 3.85
N LEU A 32 -7.56 8.73 3.82
CA LEU A 32 -6.93 9.31 5.01
C LEU A 32 -7.84 10.44 5.52
N ALA A 33 -8.70 10.10 6.46
CA ALA A 33 -9.67 11.03 7.02
C ALA A 33 -9.96 10.70 8.49
N LYS A 34 -10.45 11.69 9.22
CA LYS A 34 -10.88 11.47 10.60
C LYS A 34 -11.98 10.41 10.66
N GLY A 35 -11.79 9.40 11.49
CA GLY A 35 -12.72 8.28 11.64
C GLY A 35 -12.42 7.08 10.74
N ALA A 36 -11.54 7.21 9.75
CA ALA A 36 -11.05 6.09 8.97
C ALA A 36 -9.96 5.33 9.71
N ASP A 37 -9.74 4.06 9.34
CA ASP A 37 -8.60 3.30 9.84
C ASP A 37 -7.30 3.92 9.34
N ALA A 38 -6.29 3.96 10.19
CA ALA A 38 -4.97 4.48 9.84
C ALA A 38 -4.13 3.42 9.13
N ASP A 39 -4.55 3.05 7.92
CA ASP A 39 -3.82 2.21 6.99
C ASP A 39 -3.05 3.14 6.04
N ILE A 40 -1.75 3.26 6.26
CA ILE A 40 -0.95 4.30 5.63
C ILE A 40 0.30 3.69 5.01
N VAL A 41 0.56 4.02 3.76
CA VAL A 41 1.81 3.71 3.08
C VAL A 41 2.61 5.00 2.94
N VAL A 42 3.84 4.99 3.45
CA VAL A 42 4.80 6.08 3.27
C VAL A 42 5.71 5.71 2.12
N TYR A 43 5.65 6.49 1.06
CA TYR A 43 6.34 6.26 -0.20
C TYR A 43 7.34 7.39 -0.50
N ASP A 44 8.55 7.03 -0.88
CA ASP A 44 9.58 7.98 -1.32
C ASP A 44 9.75 7.85 -2.84
N PRO A 45 9.32 8.83 -3.62
CA PRO A 45 9.38 8.76 -5.08
C PRO A 45 10.79 8.90 -5.65
N GLN A 46 11.76 9.27 -4.85
CA GLN A 46 13.15 9.53 -5.29
C GLN A 46 14.11 8.42 -4.89
N ALA A 47 13.72 7.53 -4.00
CA ALA A 47 14.56 6.40 -3.59
C ALA A 47 14.47 5.26 -4.60
N ASP A 48 15.60 4.90 -5.21
CA ASP A 48 15.63 3.77 -6.13
C ASP A 48 15.51 2.44 -5.37
N HIS A 49 14.86 1.47 -6.02
CA HIS A 49 14.71 0.13 -5.50
C HIS A 49 15.01 -0.91 -6.58
N VAL A 50 15.81 -1.92 -6.24
CA VAL A 50 16.11 -3.05 -7.13
C VAL A 50 15.24 -4.23 -6.74
N ILE A 51 14.47 -4.76 -7.69
CA ILE A 51 13.62 -5.93 -7.45
C ILE A 51 14.50 -7.18 -7.41
N ARG A 52 14.39 -7.94 -6.31
CA ARG A 52 15.11 -9.21 -6.11
C ARG A 52 14.15 -10.25 -5.57
N ALA A 53 14.22 -11.46 -6.13
CA ALA A 53 13.40 -12.58 -5.67
C ALA A 53 13.65 -12.91 -4.20
N GLU A 54 14.89 -12.79 -3.74
CA GLU A 54 15.27 -13.05 -2.33
C GLU A 54 14.63 -12.12 -1.32
N ASP A 55 14.21 -10.93 -1.74
CA ASP A 55 13.53 -9.95 -0.89
C ASP A 55 12.00 -10.16 -0.84
N MET A 56 11.48 -11.06 -1.65
CA MET A 56 10.05 -11.34 -1.72
C MET A 56 9.62 -12.31 -0.62
N VAL A 57 8.42 -12.11 -0.10
CA VAL A 57 7.86 -12.91 1.00
C VAL A 57 7.18 -14.18 0.50
N GLY A 58 7.01 -14.32 -0.81
CA GLY A 58 6.39 -15.49 -1.43
C GLY A 58 7.29 -16.71 -1.43
N ALA A 59 6.71 -17.88 -1.74
CA ALA A 59 7.42 -19.15 -1.80
C ALA A 59 8.16 -19.40 -3.13
N ALA A 60 7.98 -18.53 -4.12
CA ALA A 60 8.66 -18.65 -5.40
C ALA A 60 10.14 -18.27 -5.27
N ASP A 61 11.00 -19.04 -5.91
CA ASP A 61 12.44 -18.82 -5.94
C ASP A 61 12.90 -17.91 -7.11
N TYR A 62 11.95 -17.33 -7.82
CA TYR A 62 12.23 -16.44 -8.95
C TYR A 62 11.26 -15.25 -8.96
N ASN A 63 11.68 -14.19 -9.65
CA ASN A 63 10.81 -13.05 -9.94
C ASN A 63 11.06 -12.62 -11.40
N PRO A 64 10.00 -12.50 -12.22
CA PRO A 64 10.18 -12.11 -13.64
C PRO A 64 10.77 -10.70 -13.78
N TYR A 65 10.73 -9.88 -12.74
CA TYR A 65 11.30 -8.52 -12.73
C TYR A 65 12.66 -8.44 -12.02
N GLU A 66 13.30 -9.59 -11.78
CA GLU A 66 14.62 -9.64 -11.12
C GLU A 66 15.62 -8.67 -11.76
N GLY A 67 16.23 -7.83 -10.92
CA GLY A 67 17.22 -6.84 -11.35
C GLY A 67 16.65 -5.56 -11.93
N VAL A 68 15.34 -5.44 -12.11
CA VAL A 68 14.72 -4.19 -12.55
C VAL A 68 14.86 -3.14 -11.45
N VAL A 69 15.36 -1.97 -11.83
CA VAL A 69 15.46 -0.82 -10.95
C VAL A 69 14.19 0.02 -11.08
N THR A 70 13.44 0.15 -10.01
CA THR A 70 12.28 1.06 -9.96
C THR A 70 12.69 2.38 -9.33
N ARG A 71 12.14 3.47 -9.82
CA ARG A 71 12.27 4.77 -9.19
C ARG A 71 11.15 4.93 -8.17
N GLY A 72 11.53 5.06 -6.91
CA GLY A 72 10.61 5.12 -5.80
C GLY A 72 10.64 3.84 -4.96
N SER A 73 10.39 4.01 -3.67
CA SER A 73 10.42 2.93 -2.70
C SER A 73 9.41 3.16 -1.59
N ILE A 74 8.82 2.09 -1.09
CA ILE A 74 7.96 2.13 0.10
C ILE A 74 8.87 2.15 1.33
N ARG A 75 8.73 3.17 2.15
CA ARG A 75 9.52 3.35 3.38
C ARG A 75 8.85 2.69 4.57
N GLN A 76 7.55 2.90 4.73
CA GLN A 76 6.80 2.40 5.88
C GLN A 76 5.40 1.97 5.45
N VAL A 77 4.87 0.97 6.15
CA VAL A 77 3.47 0.56 6.05
C VAL A 77 2.89 0.53 7.45
N TRP A 78 1.82 1.27 7.65
CA TRP A 78 1.05 1.32 8.89
C TRP A 78 -0.28 0.61 8.70
N LEU A 79 -0.66 -0.24 9.63
CA LEU A 79 -1.94 -0.93 9.64
C LEU A 79 -2.70 -0.60 10.92
N ARG A 80 -3.83 0.05 10.77
CA ARG A 80 -4.67 0.53 11.89
C ARG A 80 -3.85 1.25 12.97
N GLY A 81 -2.98 2.15 12.53
CA GLY A 81 -2.13 2.94 13.42
C GLY A 81 -0.90 2.24 13.98
N LYS A 82 -0.62 1.00 13.59
CA LYS A 82 0.54 0.24 14.00
C LYS A 82 1.57 0.17 12.87
N LEU A 83 2.83 0.46 13.15
CA LEU A 83 3.90 0.31 12.18
C LEU A 83 4.13 -1.19 11.90
N ALA A 84 3.73 -1.63 10.73
CA ALA A 84 3.83 -3.02 10.33
C ALA A 84 5.12 -3.33 9.55
N VAL A 85 5.57 -2.40 8.72
CA VAL A 85 6.79 -2.52 7.92
C VAL A 85 7.58 -1.23 8.01
N ASN A 86 8.88 -1.35 8.22
CA ASN A 86 9.81 -0.22 8.23
C ASN A 86 11.07 -0.55 7.45
N GLU A 87 11.35 0.21 6.40
CA GLU A 87 12.51 0.03 5.52
C GLU A 87 12.65 -1.42 5.02
N GLY A 88 11.55 -2.00 4.54
CA GLY A 88 11.48 -3.37 4.04
C GLY A 88 11.42 -4.47 5.10
N ARG A 89 11.54 -4.12 6.38
CA ARG A 89 11.53 -5.07 7.48
C ARG A 89 10.12 -5.20 8.08
N VAL A 90 9.59 -6.41 8.11
CA VAL A 90 8.30 -6.71 8.76
C VAL A 90 8.48 -6.71 10.27
N LEU A 91 7.72 -5.86 10.97
CA LEU A 91 7.81 -5.67 12.42
C LEU A 91 6.62 -6.29 13.17
N ALA A 92 5.43 -6.31 12.54
CA ALA A 92 4.21 -6.79 13.16
C ALA A 92 3.95 -8.25 12.79
N GLY A 93 3.41 -9.02 13.74
CA GLY A 93 2.87 -10.34 13.47
C GLY A 93 1.54 -10.25 12.73
N PRO A 94 0.96 -11.42 12.33
CA PRO A 94 -0.35 -11.47 11.69
C PRO A 94 -1.42 -10.82 12.58
N ASP A 95 -2.09 -9.80 12.05
CA ASP A 95 -3.10 -9.02 12.78
C ASP A 95 -4.27 -8.65 11.85
N GLY A 96 -4.57 -9.50 10.89
CA GLY A 96 -5.69 -9.32 9.99
C GLY A 96 -7.03 -9.42 10.71
N GLN A 97 -7.96 -8.52 10.37
CA GLN A 97 -9.31 -8.53 10.90
C GLN A 97 -10.32 -8.55 9.76
N TYR A 98 -11.34 -9.39 9.89
CA TYR A 98 -12.43 -9.43 8.93
C TYR A 98 -13.25 -8.14 9.02
N ILE A 99 -13.54 -7.56 7.85
CA ILE A 99 -14.41 -6.39 7.73
C ILE A 99 -15.67 -6.80 6.99
N ARG A 100 -16.81 -6.64 7.63
CA ARG A 100 -18.10 -6.85 6.98
C ARG A 100 -18.34 -5.73 5.98
N ARG A 101 -18.49 -6.08 4.72
CA ARG A 101 -18.75 -5.12 3.65
C ARG A 101 -20.14 -4.50 3.78
N GLY A 102 -20.22 -3.21 3.44
CA GLY A 102 -21.48 -2.53 3.20
C GLY A 102 -21.87 -2.55 1.71
N LYS A 103 -22.70 -1.60 1.33
CA LYS A 103 -23.10 -1.41 -0.08
C LYS A 103 -21.97 -0.77 -0.87
N CYS A 104 -21.92 -1.09 -2.16
CA CYS A 104 -21.06 -0.38 -3.10
C CYS A 104 -21.46 1.10 -3.15
N CYS A 105 -20.48 2.00 -3.17
CA CYS A 105 -20.70 3.45 -3.22
C CYS A 105 -19.79 4.14 -4.26
N LEU A 106 -19.62 3.48 -5.40
CA LEU A 106 -18.94 4.09 -6.54
C LEU A 106 -19.72 5.30 -7.09
#